data_fcd20dc7a32a826e56ab7e23bce0ee60
#
_entry.id   fcd20dc7a32a826e56ab7e23bce0ee60
#
_cell.length_a   1.000
_cell.length_b   1.000
_cell.length_c   1.000
_cell.angle_alpha   90.00
_cell.angle_beta   90.00
_cell.angle_gamma   90.00
#
_symmetry.space_group_name_H-M   'P 1'
#
loop_
_entity.id
_entity.type
_entity.pdbx_description
1 polymer ?
#
loop_
_entity_poly.entity_id
_entity_poly.type
_entity_poly.pdbx_seq_one_letter_code
_entity_poly.pdbx_strand_id
1 'polypeptide(L)'
;MLPSQTSQPAAEPVHVIGAAGRSGQAVCQALRDQGIPVVPIVRNASRAAGLENIRVADLTAPTELVKPALADATRIVCTAHARNIPALLAAAPASAKLVCLGSTRKFTRWPDAHGNGVLLGEKALLDSGRDGIILHPTMIYGAQGENNVQRLAALLRFLPVIPLPNGGTALVQPIWQGDVTACILAALAQTWHGPRSLVIAGKNAVTYKQFVSLVEQASGLRSRPFISLSAKLLMACAHVTARVPGLPEIGPDEIRRLLENKNFDISQMQDFLGVQPIDLQEGLARTFKR
;
A
#
# COMPACT_ATOMS: atom_id res chain seq x y z
N MET A 1 -16.52 -8.08 50.48
CA MET A 1 -15.70 -7.09 49.77
C MET A 1 -15.32 -7.71 48.45
N LEU A 2 -15.91 -7.25 47.34
CA LEU A 2 -15.54 -7.65 46.00
C LEU A 2 -14.29 -6.86 45.59
N PRO A 3 -13.28 -7.48 44.95
CA PRO A 3 -12.11 -6.75 44.49
C PRO A 3 -12.52 -5.75 43.41
N SER A 4 -12.11 -4.50 43.60
CA SER A 4 -12.26 -3.43 42.64
C SER A 4 -11.64 -3.86 41.28
N GLN A 5 -12.43 -3.94 40.25
CA GLN A 5 -11.92 -4.06 38.87
C GLN A 5 -11.12 -2.79 38.56
N THR A 6 -9.79 -2.89 38.57
CA THR A 6 -8.92 -1.88 38.02
C THR A 6 -9.24 -1.78 36.52
N SER A 7 -9.97 -0.73 36.14
CA SER A 7 -10.20 -0.38 34.76
C SER A 7 -8.85 -0.19 34.10
N GLN A 8 -8.49 -1.08 33.15
CA GLN A 8 -7.36 -0.84 32.28
C GLN A 8 -7.57 0.53 31.59
N PRO A 9 -6.55 1.39 31.54
CA PRO A 9 -6.67 2.66 30.84
C PRO A 9 -7.13 2.39 29.40
N ALA A 10 -8.17 3.10 28.97
CA ALA A 10 -8.69 2.97 27.61
C ALA A 10 -7.54 3.19 26.61
N ALA A 11 -7.41 2.27 25.66
CA ALA A 11 -6.36 2.37 24.65
C ALA A 11 -6.48 3.72 23.91
N GLU A 12 -5.39 4.45 23.77
CA GLU A 12 -5.37 5.72 23.05
C GLU A 12 -5.84 5.54 21.61
N PRO A 13 -6.69 6.45 21.08
CA PRO A 13 -7.20 6.35 19.72
C PRO A 13 -6.10 6.51 18.67
N VAL A 14 -6.27 5.82 17.54
CA VAL A 14 -5.40 5.97 16.36
C VAL A 14 -6.14 6.77 15.29
N HIS A 15 -5.56 7.90 14.88
CA HIS A 15 -6.06 8.72 13.79
C HIS A 15 -5.59 8.15 12.45
N VAL A 16 -6.52 7.74 11.59
CA VAL A 16 -6.19 7.11 10.29
C VAL A 16 -6.54 8.05 9.16
N ILE A 17 -5.52 8.71 8.58
CA ILE A 17 -5.67 9.57 7.41
C ILE A 17 -5.70 8.72 6.14
N GLY A 18 -6.66 9.02 5.25
CA GLY A 18 -6.92 8.19 4.07
C GLY A 18 -7.75 6.94 4.39
N ALA A 19 -8.54 6.99 5.48
CA ALA A 19 -9.35 5.88 5.98
C ALA A 19 -10.31 5.28 4.94
N ALA A 20 -10.79 6.06 3.97
CA ALA A 20 -11.65 5.57 2.88
C ALA A 20 -10.89 4.82 1.77
N GLY A 21 -9.54 4.85 1.76
CA GLY A 21 -8.71 4.09 0.83
C GLY A 21 -8.60 2.62 1.24
N ARG A 22 -8.17 1.75 0.31
CA ARG A 22 -8.06 0.30 0.55
C ARG A 22 -7.21 -0.04 1.78
N SER A 23 -5.98 0.50 1.85
CA SER A 23 -5.10 0.28 3.00
C SER A 23 -5.63 0.95 4.26
N GLY A 24 -6.26 2.14 4.14
CA GLY A 24 -6.88 2.82 5.27
C GLY A 24 -8.03 2.02 5.89
N GLN A 25 -8.93 1.47 5.05
CA GLN A 25 -10.03 0.60 5.50
C GLN A 25 -9.49 -0.66 6.19
N ALA A 26 -8.48 -1.32 5.60
CA ALA A 26 -7.86 -2.51 6.19
C ALA A 26 -7.24 -2.22 7.58
N VAL A 27 -6.55 -1.08 7.72
CA VAL A 27 -6.00 -0.63 9.01
C VAL A 27 -7.10 -0.31 10.01
N CYS A 28 -8.13 0.44 9.61
CA CYS A 28 -9.26 0.76 10.50
C CYS A 28 -9.95 -0.50 11.02
N GLN A 29 -10.17 -1.49 10.13
CA GLN A 29 -10.76 -2.76 10.52
C GLN A 29 -9.86 -3.53 11.49
N ALA A 30 -8.58 -3.68 11.19
CA ALA A 30 -7.65 -4.42 12.03
C ALA A 30 -7.45 -3.78 13.41
N LEU A 31 -7.49 -2.45 13.52
CA LEU A 31 -7.46 -1.74 14.82
C LEU A 31 -8.72 -2.02 15.63
N ARG A 32 -9.90 -1.99 14.99
CA ARG A 32 -11.18 -2.32 15.66
C ARG A 32 -11.20 -3.76 16.14
N ASP A 33 -10.71 -4.70 15.32
CA ASP A 33 -10.65 -6.12 15.69
C ASP A 33 -9.76 -6.36 16.93
N GLN A 34 -8.80 -5.46 17.18
CA GLN A 34 -7.95 -5.44 18.38
C GLN A 34 -8.54 -4.61 19.53
N GLY A 35 -9.74 -4.06 19.39
CA GLY A 35 -10.35 -3.20 20.41
C GLY A 35 -9.67 -1.82 20.54
N ILE A 36 -8.88 -1.38 19.59
CA ILE A 36 -8.21 -0.08 19.59
C ILE A 36 -9.16 0.96 18.96
N PRO A 37 -9.48 2.05 19.68
CA PRO A 37 -10.32 3.11 19.15
C PRO A 37 -9.70 3.76 17.91
N VAL A 38 -10.53 4.03 16.90
CA VAL A 38 -10.08 4.61 15.62
C VAL A 38 -10.82 5.92 15.38
N VAL A 39 -10.07 6.93 14.94
CA VAL A 39 -10.60 8.18 14.41
C VAL A 39 -10.31 8.20 12.90
N PRO A 40 -11.26 7.79 12.05
CA PRO A 40 -11.06 7.78 10.61
C PRO A 40 -11.08 9.22 10.08
N ILE A 41 -10.06 9.58 9.28
CA ILE A 41 -9.97 10.89 8.62
C ILE A 41 -10.06 10.68 7.13
N VAL A 42 -11.06 11.31 6.51
CA VAL A 42 -11.35 11.20 5.09
C VAL A 42 -11.32 12.57 4.42
N ARG A 43 -10.96 12.61 3.15
CA ARG A 43 -11.01 13.84 2.36
C ARG A 43 -12.45 14.26 1.99
N ASN A 44 -13.29 13.27 1.78
CA ASN A 44 -14.70 13.48 1.40
C ASN A 44 -15.60 12.49 2.16
N ALA A 45 -16.55 13.02 2.90
CA ALA A 45 -17.49 12.22 3.70
C ALA A 45 -18.34 11.24 2.85
N SER A 46 -18.63 11.57 1.58
CA SER A 46 -19.40 10.69 0.70
C SER A 46 -18.70 9.35 0.38
N ARG A 47 -17.38 9.27 0.61
CA ARG A 47 -16.58 8.05 0.40
C ARG A 47 -16.34 7.26 1.69
N ALA A 48 -16.96 7.64 2.78
CA ALA A 48 -16.75 7.06 4.10
C ALA A 48 -17.71 5.92 4.44
N ALA A 49 -18.32 5.27 3.44
CA ALA A 49 -19.26 4.17 3.66
C ALA A 49 -18.65 3.10 4.59
N GLY A 50 -19.38 2.74 5.66
CA GLY A 50 -18.93 1.78 6.67
C GLY A 50 -17.93 2.30 7.70
N LEU A 51 -17.61 3.62 7.68
CA LEU A 51 -16.80 4.26 8.71
C LEU A 51 -17.70 5.12 9.62
N GLU A 52 -17.53 4.94 10.92
CA GLU A 52 -18.22 5.72 11.95
C GLU A 52 -17.29 6.78 12.56
N ASN A 53 -17.86 7.83 13.14
CA ASN A 53 -17.12 8.89 13.85
C ASN A 53 -16.00 9.52 12.99
N ILE A 54 -16.27 9.73 11.70
CA ILE A 54 -15.31 10.28 10.77
C ILE A 54 -15.02 11.75 11.04
N ARG A 55 -13.76 12.16 10.79
CA ARG A 55 -13.40 13.57 10.61
C ARG A 55 -13.10 13.83 9.13
N VAL A 56 -13.36 15.05 8.68
CA VAL A 56 -13.08 15.45 7.30
C VAL A 56 -11.88 16.38 7.31
N ALA A 57 -10.83 16.00 6.58
CA ALA A 57 -9.67 16.85 6.34
C ALA A 57 -8.99 16.49 5.02
N ASP A 58 -8.61 17.50 4.26
CA ASP A 58 -7.83 17.37 3.05
C ASP A 58 -6.42 17.92 3.28
N LEU A 59 -5.39 17.06 3.23
CA LEU A 59 -3.99 17.47 3.40
C LEU A 59 -3.50 18.42 2.28
N THR A 60 -4.27 18.62 1.21
CA THR A 60 -3.96 19.60 0.17
C THR A 60 -4.55 21.00 0.45
N ALA A 61 -5.41 21.10 1.48
CA ALA A 61 -5.96 22.36 1.94
C ALA A 61 -4.97 23.14 2.83
N PRO A 62 -5.21 24.42 3.10
CA PRO A 62 -4.44 25.19 4.07
C PRO A 62 -4.35 24.49 5.42
N THR A 63 -3.17 24.52 6.05
CA THR A 63 -2.87 23.83 7.31
C THR A 63 -3.87 24.12 8.43
N GLU A 64 -4.37 25.35 8.50
CA GLU A 64 -5.33 25.77 9.52
C GLU A 64 -6.67 25.04 9.44
N LEU A 65 -7.06 24.56 8.25
CA LEU A 65 -8.25 23.74 8.06
C LEU A 65 -8.02 22.26 8.40
N VAL A 66 -6.77 21.82 8.41
CA VAL A 66 -6.41 20.43 8.72
C VAL A 66 -6.16 20.23 10.22
N LYS A 67 -5.54 21.21 10.89
CA LYS A 67 -5.19 21.16 12.31
C LYS A 67 -6.33 20.69 13.23
N PRO A 68 -7.57 21.21 13.11
CA PRO A 68 -8.65 20.82 14.03
C PRO A 68 -8.95 19.30 13.99
N ALA A 69 -8.80 18.67 12.83
CA ALA A 69 -9.04 17.24 12.69
C ALA A 69 -7.97 16.36 13.36
N LEU A 70 -6.80 16.94 13.70
CA LEU A 70 -5.65 16.25 14.28
C LEU A 70 -5.26 16.77 15.67
N ALA A 71 -5.98 17.75 16.24
CA ALA A 71 -5.56 18.49 17.42
C ALA A 71 -5.31 17.59 18.66
N ASP A 72 -6.05 16.50 18.80
CA ASP A 72 -5.96 15.52 19.88
C ASP A 72 -5.19 14.23 19.49
N ALA A 73 -4.55 14.21 18.33
CA ALA A 73 -3.88 13.02 17.83
C ALA A 73 -2.54 12.78 18.54
N THR A 74 -2.40 11.62 19.18
CA THR A 74 -1.13 11.11 19.74
C THR A 74 -0.49 10.07 18.83
N ARG A 75 -1.30 9.31 18.08
CA ARG A 75 -0.88 8.29 17.12
C ARG A 75 -1.60 8.48 15.78
N ILE A 76 -0.83 8.62 14.72
CA ILE A 76 -1.36 8.89 13.38
C ILE A 76 -0.84 7.85 12.40
N VAL A 77 -1.76 7.19 11.69
CA VAL A 77 -1.47 6.41 10.48
C VAL A 77 -1.87 7.22 9.26
N CYS A 78 -0.94 7.45 8.34
CA CYS A 78 -1.21 8.14 7.09
C CYS A 78 -1.08 7.18 5.91
N THR A 79 -2.21 6.76 5.36
CA THR A 79 -2.28 5.95 4.12
C THR A 79 -2.51 6.80 2.87
N ALA A 80 -2.59 8.12 3.01
CA ALA A 80 -2.60 9.05 1.89
C ALA A 80 -1.23 9.06 1.20
N HIS A 81 -1.20 9.57 -0.05
CA HIS A 81 0.06 9.62 -0.79
C HIS A 81 1.14 10.41 -0.05
N ALA A 82 2.35 9.87 0.00
CA ALA A 82 3.47 10.42 0.77
C ALA A 82 3.82 11.90 0.44
N ARG A 83 3.50 12.38 -0.77
CA ARG A 83 3.65 13.82 -1.12
C ARG A 83 2.97 14.77 -0.13
N ASN A 84 1.99 14.28 0.63
CA ASN A 84 1.24 15.06 1.61
C ASN A 84 1.87 15.04 3.01
N ILE A 85 2.98 14.32 3.21
CA ILE A 85 3.66 14.27 4.51
C ILE A 85 4.12 15.66 4.99
N PRO A 86 4.63 16.58 4.15
CA PRO A 86 4.92 17.94 4.60
C PRO A 86 3.72 18.65 5.24
N ALA A 87 2.54 18.53 4.63
CA ALA A 87 1.31 19.11 5.16
C ALA A 87 0.85 18.40 6.45
N LEU A 88 1.00 17.08 6.52
CA LEU A 88 0.75 16.32 7.74
C LEU A 88 1.64 16.79 8.89
N LEU A 89 2.95 16.95 8.66
CA LEU A 89 3.91 17.40 9.66
C LEU A 89 3.59 18.81 10.17
N ALA A 90 3.09 19.70 9.30
CA ALA A 90 2.68 21.06 9.65
C ALA A 90 1.38 21.10 10.48
N ALA A 91 0.47 20.13 10.28
CA ALA A 91 -0.83 20.10 10.91
C ALA A 91 -0.89 19.23 12.18
N ALA A 92 -0.12 18.15 12.25
CA ALA A 92 -0.15 17.20 13.36
C ALA A 92 0.60 17.74 14.59
N PRO A 93 0.11 17.43 15.83
CA PRO A 93 0.84 17.74 17.07
C PRO A 93 2.29 17.24 17.00
N ALA A 94 3.25 18.04 17.49
CA ALA A 94 4.67 17.71 17.41
C ALA A 94 5.02 16.39 18.12
N SER A 95 4.30 16.07 19.18
CA SER A 95 4.47 14.84 19.98
C SER A 95 3.81 13.60 19.35
N ALA A 96 2.99 13.77 18.32
CA ALA A 96 2.29 12.63 17.72
C ALA A 96 3.27 11.69 17.00
N LYS A 97 3.12 10.40 17.26
CA LYS A 97 3.83 9.32 16.56
C LYS A 97 3.22 9.09 15.20
N LEU A 98 4.06 9.01 14.18
CA LEU A 98 3.63 8.94 12.79
C LEU A 98 3.99 7.60 12.14
N VAL A 99 3.02 6.91 11.55
CA VAL A 99 3.24 5.76 10.65
C VAL A 99 2.67 6.11 9.28
N CYS A 100 3.55 6.31 8.31
CA CYS A 100 3.18 6.77 6.97
C CYS A 100 3.39 5.67 5.92
N LEU A 101 2.53 5.60 4.91
CA LEU A 101 2.77 4.78 3.73
C LEU A 101 3.47 5.59 2.65
N GLY A 102 4.58 5.03 2.17
CA GLY A 102 5.29 5.46 0.98
C GLY A 102 5.05 4.51 -0.19
N SER A 103 6.09 4.26 -0.98
CA SER A 103 6.08 3.27 -2.07
C SER A 103 7.50 2.98 -2.54
N THR A 104 7.80 1.74 -2.90
CA THR A 104 9.06 1.39 -3.59
C THR A 104 9.17 1.99 -4.98
N ARG A 105 8.14 2.69 -5.47
CA ARG A 105 8.21 3.45 -6.72
C ARG A 105 9.25 4.58 -6.68
N LYS A 106 9.72 5.00 -5.50
CA LYS A 106 10.85 5.93 -5.35
C LYS A 106 12.16 5.41 -5.96
N PHE A 107 12.30 4.09 -6.12
CA PHE A 107 13.49 3.45 -6.69
C PHE A 107 13.41 3.24 -8.20
N THR A 108 12.34 3.71 -8.87
CA THR A 108 12.21 3.53 -10.32
C THR A 108 13.31 4.23 -11.09
N ARG A 109 13.80 3.58 -12.15
CA ARG A 109 14.75 4.19 -13.10
C ARG A 109 14.09 5.23 -14.02
N TRP A 110 12.77 5.29 -14.03
CA TRP A 110 11.98 6.28 -14.79
C TRP A 110 11.19 7.16 -13.83
N PRO A 111 11.81 8.26 -13.33
CA PRO A 111 11.17 9.16 -12.38
C PRO A 111 9.82 9.68 -12.90
N ASP A 112 8.84 9.67 -12.03
CA ASP A 112 7.51 10.18 -12.31
C ASP A 112 6.95 10.97 -11.11
N ALA A 113 5.84 11.65 -11.33
CA ALA A 113 5.21 12.48 -10.29
C ALA A 113 4.85 11.69 -9.02
N HIS A 114 4.56 10.38 -9.15
CA HIS A 114 4.27 9.53 -8.00
C HIS A 114 5.54 9.23 -7.20
N GLY A 115 6.59 8.70 -7.85
CA GLY A 115 7.87 8.38 -7.20
C GLY A 115 8.53 9.62 -6.59
N ASN A 116 8.54 10.74 -7.34
CA ASN A 116 9.06 12.02 -6.85
C ASN A 116 8.29 12.53 -5.62
N GLY A 117 6.95 12.34 -5.59
CA GLY A 117 6.15 12.68 -4.43
C GLY A 117 6.45 11.80 -3.22
N VAL A 118 6.85 10.53 -3.42
CA VAL A 118 7.28 9.65 -2.33
C VAL A 118 8.62 10.14 -1.76
N LEU A 119 9.58 10.46 -2.63
CA LEU A 119 10.89 11.01 -2.21
C LEU A 119 10.74 12.33 -1.43
N LEU A 120 9.86 13.22 -1.91
CA LEU A 120 9.55 14.46 -1.20
C LEU A 120 9.03 14.21 0.21
N GLY A 121 8.06 13.31 0.35
CA GLY A 121 7.46 13.00 1.65
C GLY A 121 8.43 12.29 2.59
N GLU A 122 9.23 11.36 2.08
CA GLU A 122 10.27 10.69 2.85
C GLU A 122 11.30 11.68 3.37
N LYS A 123 11.83 12.55 2.49
CA LYS A 123 12.77 13.59 2.88
C LYS A 123 12.19 14.48 3.97
N ALA A 124 10.95 14.94 3.82
CA ALA A 124 10.30 15.78 4.80
C ALA A 124 10.18 15.10 6.18
N LEU A 125 9.84 13.80 6.22
CA LEU A 125 9.78 13.07 7.47
C LEU A 125 11.16 12.92 8.11
N LEU A 126 12.17 12.53 7.32
CA LEU A 126 13.54 12.35 7.82
C LEU A 126 14.13 13.66 8.34
N ASP A 127 13.93 14.77 7.63
CA ASP A 127 14.44 16.08 8.04
C ASP A 127 13.71 16.65 9.28
N SER A 128 12.49 16.17 9.56
CA SER A 128 11.67 16.68 10.67
C SER A 128 12.20 16.30 12.05
N GLY A 129 13.02 15.26 12.15
CA GLY A 129 13.51 14.71 13.41
C GLY A 129 12.43 14.09 14.32
N ARG A 130 11.15 14.06 13.88
CA ARG A 130 10.02 13.56 14.68
C ARG A 130 10.01 12.03 14.76
N ASP A 131 9.37 11.52 15.80
CA ASP A 131 9.09 10.09 15.93
C ASP A 131 8.11 9.65 14.84
N GLY A 132 8.64 9.12 13.77
CA GLY A 132 7.86 8.72 12.60
C GLY A 132 8.55 7.66 11.76
N ILE A 133 7.75 6.80 11.15
CA ILE A 133 8.22 5.79 10.21
C ILE A 133 7.46 5.89 8.90
N ILE A 134 8.21 5.87 7.78
CA ILE A 134 7.62 5.70 6.46
C ILE A 134 7.90 4.29 5.95
N LEU A 135 6.84 3.54 5.70
CA LEU A 135 6.88 2.18 5.16
C LEU A 135 6.68 2.24 3.65
N HIS A 136 7.62 1.69 2.89
CA HIS A 136 7.58 1.68 1.43
C HIS A 136 7.16 0.30 0.91
N PRO A 137 5.85 0.04 0.73
CA PRO A 137 5.40 -1.22 0.18
C PRO A 137 5.81 -1.37 -1.28
N THR A 138 6.07 -2.62 -1.67
CA THR A 138 6.08 -3.06 -3.06
C THR A 138 4.64 -3.07 -3.61
N MET A 139 4.40 -3.74 -4.75
CA MET A 139 3.06 -3.85 -5.31
C MET A 139 2.11 -4.53 -4.32
N ILE A 140 1.18 -3.77 -3.74
CA ILE A 140 0.18 -4.29 -2.80
C ILE A 140 -0.90 -5.04 -3.59
N TYR A 141 -1.31 -6.22 -3.08
CA TYR A 141 -2.41 -7.00 -3.62
C TYR A 141 -3.28 -7.58 -2.49
N GLY A 142 -4.46 -8.10 -2.83
CA GLY A 142 -5.36 -8.77 -1.87
C GLY A 142 -6.27 -7.85 -1.08
N ALA A 143 -6.28 -6.52 -1.33
CA ALA A 143 -7.26 -5.63 -0.75
C ALA A 143 -8.66 -5.89 -1.31
N GLN A 144 -9.70 -5.62 -0.53
CA GLN A 144 -11.08 -5.60 -1.05
C GLN A 144 -11.22 -4.54 -2.15
N GLY A 145 -12.00 -4.87 -3.18
CA GLY A 145 -12.19 -4.03 -4.34
C GLY A 145 -11.16 -4.30 -5.45
N GLU A 146 -11.23 -3.48 -6.50
CA GLU A 146 -10.36 -3.62 -7.67
C GLU A 146 -8.90 -3.35 -7.31
N ASN A 147 -8.01 -4.28 -7.64
CA ASN A 147 -6.58 -4.16 -7.45
C ASN A 147 -5.81 -4.70 -8.67
N ASN A 148 -4.48 -4.54 -8.67
CA ASN A 148 -3.62 -4.92 -9.79
C ASN A 148 -3.76 -6.39 -10.19
N VAL A 149 -3.93 -7.29 -9.22
CA VAL A 149 -4.01 -8.74 -9.44
C VAL A 149 -5.36 -9.12 -10.05
N GLN A 150 -6.45 -8.53 -9.56
CA GLN A 150 -7.80 -8.76 -10.09
C GLN A 150 -7.95 -8.20 -11.51
N ARG A 151 -7.37 -7.01 -11.79
CA ARG A 151 -7.29 -6.45 -13.14
C ARG A 151 -6.50 -7.34 -14.08
N LEU A 152 -5.36 -7.87 -13.61
CA LEU A 152 -4.57 -8.82 -14.37
C LEU A 152 -5.38 -10.09 -14.67
N ALA A 153 -6.02 -10.70 -13.69
CA ALA A 153 -6.87 -11.88 -13.88
C ALA A 153 -8.01 -11.60 -14.85
N ALA A 154 -8.65 -10.43 -14.78
CA ALA A 154 -9.68 -10.01 -15.73
C ALA A 154 -9.14 -9.92 -17.16
N LEU A 155 -7.97 -9.31 -17.35
CA LEU A 155 -7.31 -9.24 -18.67
C LEU A 155 -6.97 -10.63 -19.20
N LEU A 156 -6.39 -11.48 -18.35
CA LEU A 156 -6.01 -12.84 -18.75
C LEU A 156 -7.18 -13.66 -19.27
N ARG A 157 -8.42 -13.41 -18.83
CA ARG A 157 -9.62 -14.12 -19.35
C ARG A 157 -9.83 -13.95 -20.85
N PHE A 158 -9.44 -12.82 -21.40
CA PHE A 158 -9.67 -12.49 -22.81
C PHE A 158 -8.50 -12.87 -23.73
N LEU A 159 -7.32 -13.15 -23.17
CA LEU A 159 -6.12 -13.40 -23.96
C LEU A 159 -5.97 -14.90 -24.24
N PRO A 160 -5.97 -15.37 -25.50
CA PRO A 160 -5.66 -16.76 -25.84
C PRO A 160 -4.17 -17.09 -25.65
N VAL A 161 -3.30 -16.06 -25.77
CA VAL A 161 -1.86 -16.12 -25.59
C VAL A 161 -1.43 -14.93 -24.75
N ILE A 162 -0.49 -15.10 -23.85
CA ILE A 162 -0.05 -14.05 -22.95
C ILE A 162 1.25 -13.42 -23.44
N PRO A 163 1.20 -12.17 -23.92
CA PRO A 163 2.40 -11.46 -24.34
C PRO A 163 3.16 -10.93 -23.12
N LEU A 164 4.43 -11.31 -22.99
CA LEU A 164 5.29 -10.84 -21.90
C LEU A 164 6.43 -9.98 -22.44
N PRO A 165 6.67 -8.81 -21.85
CA PRO A 165 7.79 -7.97 -22.23
C PRO A 165 9.10 -8.71 -21.93
N ASN A 166 9.94 -8.89 -22.93
CA ASN A 166 11.22 -9.59 -22.85
C ASN A 166 11.11 -10.97 -22.15
N GLY A 167 10.03 -11.71 -22.39
CA GLY A 167 9.79 -13.04 -21.82
C GLY A 167 9.38 -13.04 -20.33
N GLY A 168 9.16 -11.88 -19.72
CA GLY A 168 8.73 -11.74 -18.34
C GLY A 168 9.78 -12.19 -17.32
N THR A 169 11.05 -11.98 -17.60
CA THR A 169 12.19 -12.38 -16.75
C THR A 169 12.45 -11.41 -15.59
N ALA A 170 11.95 -10.18 -15.67
CA ALA A 170 12.11 -9.20 -14.60
C ALA A 170 11.45 -9.67 -13.30
N LEU A 171 12.08 -9.37 -12.18
CA LEU A 171 11.61 -9.77 -10.86
C LEU A 171 10.54 -8.81 -10.31
N VAL A 172 9.53 -9.39 -9.66
CA VAL A 172 8.49 -8.70 -8.90
C VAL A 172 8.38 -9.34 -7.52
N GLN A 173 8.10 -8.53 -6.52
CA GLN A 173 7.98 -8.99 -5.12
C GLN A 173 6.70 -8.39 -4.51
N PRO A 174 5.51 -8.88 -4.92
CA PRO A 174 4.25 -8.34 -4.43
C PRO A 174 4.06 -8.61 -2.94
N ILE A 175 3.50 -7.64 -2.22
CA ILE A 175 3.16 -7.78 -0.79
C ILE A 175 1.64 -7.88 -0.62
N TRP A 176 1.19 -8.82 0.21
CA TRP A 176 -0.22 -8.95 0.55
C TRP A 176 -0.69 -7.80 1.44
N GLN A 177 -1.94 -7.32 1.23
CA GLN A 177 -2.50 -6.20 2.00
C GLN A 177 -2.53 -6.49 3.51
N GLY A 178 -2.76 -7.74 3.91
CA GLY A 178 -2.72 -8.13 5.31
C GLY A 178 -1.34 -7.93 5.94
N ASP A 179 -0.26 -8.24 5.20
CA ASP A 179 1.11 -8.03 5.68
C ASP A 179 1.45 -6.54 5.78
N VAL A 180 0.96 -5.71 4.85
CA VAL A 180 1.08 -4.24 4.95
C VAL A 180 0.38 -3.74 6.21
N THR A 181 -0.82 -4.23 6.49
CA THR A 181 -1.56 -3.88 7.70
C THR A 181 -0.81 -4.34 8.94
N ALA A 182 -0.29 -5.58 8.96
CA ALA A 182 0.52 -6.09 10.07
C ALA A 182 1.76 -5.22 10.32
N CYS A 183 2.47 -4.78 9.28
CA CYS A 183 3.60 -3.86 9.40
C CYS A 183 3.20 -2.51 10.03
N ILE A 184 2.04 -1.95 9.64
CA ILE A 184 1.54 -0.70 10.22
C ILE A 184 1.22 -0.87 11.71
N LEU A 185 0.52 -1.96 12.07
CA LEU A 185 0.18 -2.26 13.47
C LEU A 185 1.43 -2.53 14.31
N ALA A 186 2.38 -3.29 13.78
CA ALA A 186 3.66 -3.53 14.43
C ALA A 186 4.42 -2.22 14.66
N ALA A 187 4.47 -1.34 13.66
CA ALA A 187 5.07 -0.01 13.80
C ALA A 187 4.37 0.84 14.87
N LEU A 188 3.05 0.80 14.99
CA LEU A 188 2.33 1.51 16.06
C LEU A 188 2.66 0.97 17.44
N ALA A 189 2.88 -0.33 17.58
CA ALA A 189 3.18 -1.02 18.85
C ALA A 189 4.65 -0.86 19.28
N GLN A 190 5.58 -0.69 18.34
CA GLN A 190 7.01 -0.54 18.64
C GLN A 190 7.32 0.80 19.30
N THR A 191 8.38 0.84 20.11
CA THR A 191 8.94 2.07 20.64
C THR A 191 10.24 2.39 19.93
N TRP A 192 10.34 3.58 19.38
CA TRP A 192 11.56 4.10 18.77
C TRP A 192 11.59 5.62 18.86
N HIS A 193 12.76 6.20 18.63
CA HIS A 193 12.94 7.65 18.58
C HIS A 193 13.50 8.06 17.21
N GLY A 194 13.09 9.24 16.78
CA GLY A 194 13.48 9.81 15.50
C GLY A 194 12.81 9.17 14.28
N PRO A 195 13.05 9.74 13.10
CA PRO A 195 12.43 9.27 11.88
C PRO A 195 13.10 8.02 11.31
N ARG A 196 12.30 7.15 10.69
CA ARG A 196 12.75 5.91 10.03
C ARG A 196 12.12 5.75 8.65
N SER A 197 12.83 5.04 7.79
CA SER A 197 12.36 4.65 6.45
C SER A 197 12.65 3.17 6.22
N LEU A 198 11.61 2.37 5.93
CA LEU A 198 11.72 0.93 5.70
C LEU A 198 11.02 0.52 4.41
N VAL A 199 11.65 -0.40 3.67
CA VAL A 199 10.97 -1.15 2.61
C VAL A 199 10.21 -2.30 3.24
N ILE A 200 8.97 -2.50 2.81
CA ILE A 200 8.16 -3.66 3.14
C ILE A 200 7.73 -4.37 1.84
N ALA A 201 7.99 -5.67 1.77
CA ALA A 201 7.79 -6.45 0.54
C ALA A 201 7.30 -7.86 0.86
N GLY A 202 6.83 -8.57 -0.16
CA GLY A 202 6.47 -9.97 -0.03
C GLY A 202 7.70 -10.84 0.26
N LYS A 203 7.46 -12.07 0.69
CA LYS A 203 8.48 -13.01 1.19
C LYS A 203 9.62 -13.25 0.19
N ASN A 204 9.27 -13.47 -1.07
CA ASN A 204 10.23 -13.78 -2.13
C ASN A 204 9.91 -12.99 -3.40
N ALA A 205 10.95 -12.60 -4.12
CA ALA A 205 10.81 -12.14 -5.48
C ALA A 205 10.65 -13.32 -6.44
N VAL A 206 9.75 -13.16 -7.42
CA VAL A 206 9.52 -14.13 -8.49
C VAL A 206 9.62 -13.44 -9.85
N THR A 207 9.87 -14.18 -10.94
CA THR A 207 9.79 -13.57 -12.28
C THR A 207 8.37 -13.14 -12.59
N TYR A 208 8.21 -12.10 -13.41
CA TYR A 208 6.88 -11.65 -13.82
C TYR A 208 6.09 -12.77 -14.52
N LYS A 209 6.77 -13.65 -15.29
CA LYS A 209 6.17 -14.86 -15.87
C LYS A 209 5.59 -15.79 -14.80
N GLN A 210 6.38 -16.10 -13.75
CA GLN A 210 5.91 -16.93 -12.63
C GLN A 210 4.73 -16.26 -11.90
N PHE A 211 4.81 -14.95 -11.66
CA PHE A 211 3.72 -14.20 -11.06
C PHE A 211 2.42 -14.33 -11.86
N VAL A 212 2.47 -14.15 -13.18
CA VAL A 212 1.30 -14.29 -14.04
C VAL A 212 0.73 -15.72 -13.99
N SER A 213 1.58 -16.76 -14.03
CA SER A 213 1.15 -18.15 -13.88
C SER A 213 0.45 -18.41 -12.55
N LEU A 214 0.97 -17.87 -11.45
CA LEU A 214 0.34 -17.99 -10.13
C LEU A 214 -1.02 -17.29 -10.05
N VAL A 215 -1.16 -16.14 -10.73
CA VAL A 215 -2.45 -15.44 -10.83
C VAL A 215 -3.45 -16.25 -11.66
N GLU A 216 -3.04 -16.86 -12.79
CA GLU A 216 -3.91 -17.76 -13.55
C GLU A 216 -4.41 -18.91 -12.67
N GLN A 217 -3.50 -19.60 -11.99
CA GLN A 217 -3.83 -20.71 -11.10
C GLN A 217 -4.80 -20.29 -9.99
N ALA A 218 -4.47 -19.23 -9.25
CA ALA A 218 -5.28 -18.80 -8.12
C ALA A 218 -6.67 -18.29 -8.53
N SER A 219 -6.80 -17.71 -9.74
CA SER A 219 -8.07 -17.22 -10.28
C SER A 219 -8.91 -18.29 -11.03
N GLY A 220 -8.45 -19.55 -11.03
CA GLY A 220 -9.15 -20.67 -11.68
C GLY A 220 -9.13 -20.58 -13.23
N LEU A 221 -8.19 -19.85 -13.80
CA LEU A 221 -8.04 -19.75 -15.24
C LEU A 221 -7.21 -20.93 -15.78
N ARG A 222 -7.50 -21.34 -17.00
CA ARG A 222 -6.67 -22.32 -17.71
C ARG A 222 -5.31 -21.70 -18.05
N SER A 223 -4.24 -22.46 -17.88
CA SER A 223 -2.91 -22.02 -18.31
C SER A 223 -2.86 -21.78 -19.82
N ARG A 224 -2.23 -20.68 -20.20
CA ARG A 224 -2.08 -20.26 -21.60
C ARG A 224 -0.63 -20.14 -21.99
N PRO A 225 -0.31 -20.32 -23.28
CA PRO A 225 1.05 -20.15 -23.75
C PRO A 225 1.53 -18.71 -23.61
N PHE A 226 2.78 -18.56 -23.20
CA PHE A 226 3.46 -17.26 -23.15
C PHE A 226 4.23 -17.01 -24.42
N ILE A 227 4.18 -15.79 -24.93
CA ILE A 227 5.03 -15.31 -26.02
C ILE A 227 5.90 -14.16 -25.54
N SER A 228 7.18 -14.22 -25.90
CA SER A 228 8.09 -13.12 -25.62
C SER A 228 7.97 -12.06 -26.71
N LEU A 229 7.61 -10.84 -26.33
CA LEU A 229 7.58 -9.70 -27.24
C LEU A 229 8.55 -8.62 -26.76
N SER A 230 9.13 -7.87 -27.71
CA SER A 230 9.93 -6.72 -27.31
C SER A 230 9.07 -5.69 -26.58
N ALA A 231 9.63 -5.07 -25.54
CA ALA A 231 8.92 -4.05 -24.79
C ALA A 231 8.46 -2.88 -25.68
N LYS A 232 9.25 -2.51 -26.69
CA LYS A 232 8.89 -1.45 -27.66
C LYS A 232 7.63 -1.80 -28.43
N LEU A 233 7.51 -3.06 -28.90
CA LEU A 233 6.32 -3.52 -29.60
C LEU A 233 5.09 -3.52 -28.70
N LEU A 234 5.23 -4.03 -27.45
CA LEU A 234 4.13 -4.01 -26.49
C LEU A 234 3.66 -2.59 -26.13
N MET A 235 4.58 -1.66 -25.97
CA MET A 235 4.24 -0.25 -25.73
C MET A 235 3.52 0.37 -26.92
N ALA A 236 3.91 0.04 -28.16
CA ALA A 236 3.20 0.48 -29.37
C ALA A 236 1.77 -0.10 -29.42
N CYS A 237 1.60 -1.39 -29.13
CA CYS A 237 0.29 -2.04 -29.05
C CYS A 237 -0.60 -1.46 -27.94
N ALA A 238 -0.02 -1.07 -26.81
CA ALA A 238 -0.76 -0.49 -25.69
C ALA A 238 -1.54 0.78 -26.06
N HIS A 239 -1.02 1.59 -26.97
CA HIS A 239 -1.73 2.77 -27.49
C HIS A 239 -2.98 2.40 -28.31
N VAL A 240 -2.98 1.24 -28.94
CA VAL A 240 -4.12 0.75 -29.73
C VAL A 240 -5.15 0.09 -28.83
N THR A 241 -4.71 -0.74 -27.87
CA THR A 241 -5.62 -1.45 -26.94
C THR A 241 -6.36 -0.52 -25.99
N ALA A 242 -5.79 0.64 -25.65
CA ALA A 242 -6.46 1.69 -24.87
C ALA A 242 -7.76 2.22 -25.53
N ARG A 243 -7.96 1.95 -26.83
CA ARG A 243 -9.17 2.35 -27.57
C ARG A 243 -10.21 1.23 -27.68
N VAL A 244 -9.92 0.03 -27.16
CA VAL A 244 -10.85 -1.11 -27.24
C VAL A 244 -11.73 -1.13 -25.99
N PRO A 245 -13.06 -0.93 -26.11
CA PRO A 245 -13.95 -0.97 -24.98
C PRO A 245 -13.92 -2.34 -24.25
N GLY A 246 -13.84 -2.34 -22.92
CA GLY A 246 -13.87 -3.55 -22.11
C GLY A 246 -12.51 -4.17 -21.81
N LEU A 247 -11.41 -3.72 -22.40
CA LEU A 247 -10.06 -4.11 -21.97
C LEU A 247 -9.55 -3.16 -20.89
N PRO A 248 -8.88 -3.68 -19.84
CA PRO A 248 -8.18 -2.82 -18.89
C PRO A 248 -7.10 -1.99 -19.59
N GLU A 249 -7.12 -0.69 -19.38
CA GLU A 249 -6.07 0.19 -19.91
C GLU A 249 -4.72 -0.18 -19.30
N ILE A 250 -3.77 -0.57 -20.15
CA ILE A 250 -2.36 -0.76 -19.80
C ILE A 250 -1.57 0.31 -20.52
N GLY A 251 -1.05 1.28 -19.76
CA GLY A 251 -0.23 2.35 -20.33
C GLY A 251 1.22 1.91 -20.62
N PRO A 252 1.92 2.61 -21.55
CA PRO A 252 3.33 2.34 -21.83
C PRO A 252 4.23 2.38 -20.57
N ASP A 253 3.93 3.25 -19.64
CA ASP A 253 4.67 3.36 -18.39
C ASP A 253 4.46 2.14 -17.48
N GLU A 254 3.31 1.48 -17.52
CA GLU A 254 3.10 0.22 -16.83
C GLU A 254 3.97 -0.88 -17.42
N ILE A 255 4.08 -0.95 -18.75
CA ILE A 255 4.96 -1.90 -19.44
C ILE A 255 6.43 -1.63 -19.10
N ARG A 256 6.87 -0.36 -19.11
CA ARG A 256 8.24 0.00 -18.69
C ARG A 256 8.55 -0.50 -17.29
N ARG A 257 7.64 -0.33 -16.35
CA ARG A 257 7.81 -0.78 -14.95
C ARG A 257 7.90 -2.30 -14.81
N LEU A 258 7.36 -3.07 -15.75
CA LEU A 258 7.53 -4.52 -15.81
C LEU A 258 8.93 -4.97 -16.26
N LEU A 259 9.77 -4.03 -16.72
CA LEU A 259 11.16 -4.31 -17.10
C LEU A 259 12.15 -4.09 -15.94
N GLU A 260 11.69 -3.51 -14.82
CA GLU A 260 12.51 -3.26 -13.65
C GLU A 260 12.49 -4.46 -12.71
N ASN A 261 13.68 -4.91 -12.30
CA ASN A 261 13.79 -5.86 -11.20
C ASN A 261 13.38 -5.19 -9.89
N LYS A 262 12.42 -5.81 -9.23
CA LYS A 262 11.91 -5.41 -7.91
C LYS A 262 12.16 -6.57 -6.95
N ASN A 263 13.37 -6.63 -6.46
CA ASN A 263 13.83 -7.58 -5.46
C ASN A 263 14.48 -6.76 -4.34
N PHE A 264 13.84 -6.74 -3.19
CA PHE A 264 14.23 -5.94 -2.03
C PHE A 264 14.57 -6.85 -0.86
N ASP A 265 15.61 -6.46 -0.13
CA ASP A 265 15.88 -7.06 1.17
C ASP A 265 14.80 -6.64 2.18
N ILE A 266 14.26 -7.61 2.90
CA ILE A 266 13.22 -7.41 3.92
C ILE A 266 13.71 -7.68 5.34
N SER A 267 15.00 -7.89 5.55
CA SER A 267 15.59 -8.17 6.86
C SER A 267 15.19 -7.10 7.88
N GLN A 268 15.28 -5.81 7.53
CA GLN A 268 14.84 -4.73 8.41
C GLN A 268 13.35 -4.78 8.75
N MET A 269 12.50 -5.18 7.80
CA MET A 269 11.07 -5.41 8.07
C MET A 269 10.87 -6.54 9.08
N GLN A 270 11.59 -7.65 8.91
CA GLN A 270 11.50 -8.81 9.77
C GLN A 270 12.07 -8.54 11.16
N ASP A 271 13.26 -7.95 11.22
CA ASP A 271 13.99 -7.73 12.48
C ASP A 271 13.34 -6.61 13.32
N PHE A 272 12.96 -5.50 12.69
CA PHE A 272 12.42 -4.36 13.41
C PHE A 272 10.91 -4.46 13.66
N LEU A 273 10.13 -4.92 12.67
CA LEU A 273 8.68 -5.02 12.83
C LEU A 273 8.21 -6.41 13.31
N GLY A 274 9.07 -7.43 13.25
CA GLY A 274 8.71 -8.81 13.60
C GLY A 274 7.72 -9.45 12.63
N VAL A 275 7.51 -8.85 11.43
CA VAL A 275 6.50 -9.32 10.48
C VAL A 275 7.10 -10.27 9.46
N GLN A 276 6.54 -11.46 9.39
CA GLN A 276 6.88 -12.47 8.39
C GLN A 276 5.81 -12.48 7.30
N PRO A 277 6.11 -11.99 6.09
CA PRO A 277 5.12 -11.95 5.02
C PRO A 277 4.73 -13.36 4.57
N ILE A 278 3.44 -13.54 4.24
CA ILE A 278 2.94 -14.81 3.73
C ILE A 278 3.48 -15.11 2.34
N ASP A 279 3.44 -16.39 1.95
CA ASP A 279 3.80 -16.78 0.59
C ASP A 279 2.85 -16.18 -0.44
N LEU A 280 3.41 -15.81 -1.62
CA LEU A 280 2.63 -15.24 -2.71
C LEU A 280 1.46 -16.14 -3.13
N GLN A 281 1.68 -17.45 -3.18
CA GLN A 281 0.65 -18.43 -3.52
C GLN A 281 -0.52 -18.43 -2.52
N GLU A 282 -0.20 -18.38 -1.23
CA GLU A 282 -1.20 -18.27 -0.17
C GLU A 282 -1.97 -16.95 -0.24
N GLY A 283 -1.28 -15.83 -0.39
CA GLY A 283 -1.91 -14.53 -0.52
C GLY A 283 -2.83 -14.41 -1.73
N LEU A 284 -2.42 -14.98 -2.88
CA LEU A 284 -3.25 -15.06 -4.07
C LEU A 284 -4.49 -15.96 -3.84
N ALA A 285 -4.31 -17.12 -3.20
CA ALA A 285 -5.43 -17.99 -2.85
C ALA A 285 -6.45 -17.28 -1.95
N ARG A 286 -6.00 -16.51 -0.95
CA ARG A 286 -6.86 -15.68 -0.09
C ARG A 286 -7.59 -14.57 -0.88
N THR A 287 -6.92 -14.00 -1.89
CA THR A 287 -7.46 -12.90 -2.73
C THR A 287 -8.59 -13.39 -3.64
N PHE A 288 -8.51 -14.62 -4.16
CA PHE A 288 -9.48 -15.20 -5.09
C PHE A 288 -10.47 -16.19 -4.44
N LYS A 289 -10.33 -16.50 -3.15
CA LYS A 289 -11.40 -17.22 -2.42
C LYS A 289 -12.69 -16.38 -2.48
N ARG A 290 -13.73 -17.01 -3.00
CA ARG A 290 -15.12 -16.49 -2.99
C ARG A 290 -15.79 -16.83 -1.68
#